data_17978b3986f9e885988b783dadc594f0
#
_entry.id   17978b3986f9e885988b783dadc594f0
#
_cell.length_a   1.000
_cell.length_b   1.000
_cell.length_c   1.000
_cell.angle_alpha   90.00
_cell.angle_beta   90.00
_cell.angle_gamma   90.00
#
_symmetry.space_group_name_H-M   'P 1'
#
loop_
_entity.id
_entity.type
_entity.pdbx_description
1 polymer ?
#
loop_
_entity_poly.entity_id
_entity_poly.type
_entity_poly.pdbx_seq_one_letter_code
_entity_poly.pdbx_strand_id
1 'polypeptide(L)'
;MDSDGYLSQLADIFNGITVNTPSISAIIAIVLAGVLLLASGFASASEIAFFSLTPSDRNDIDEHNHPSDEKISALLGDSERLLATILITNNFVNVTIIMLCNFFFMNVFVFHSPLAEFLILTVILTFLLLLFGEIMPKIYSAQKTLAFCRFSAPGIYFLEKVFRPIATVLVRSTTFLNKHFAKKSHNISVDELSHALELTDKAELSEENNILEGIIRFGGETVKEVMTSRLDMVDLDIRTSFKEVMQCIIENAYSRIPIYSGSRDNIKGVLYIKDLLPHVNKGDNF
;
A
#
# COMPACT_ATOMS: atom_id res chain seq x y z
N MET A 1 27.59 1.91 -44.90
CA MET A 1 27.80 2.24 -43.47
C MET A 1 28.38 0.98 -42.86
N ASP A 2 29.73 0.94 -42.75
CA ASP A 2 30.51 -0.29 -42.57
C ASP A 2 30.31 -0.86 -41.16
N SER A 3 29.49 -1.89 -41.02
CA SER A 3 29.31 -2.67 -39.78
C SER A 3 30.62 -3.32 -39.33
N ASP A 4 31.52 -3.64 -40.29
CA ASP A 4 32.79 -4.29 -40.03
C ASP A 4 33.79 -3.37 -39.29
N GLY A 5 33.71 -2.05 -39.52
CA GLY A 5 34.53 -1.05 -38.84
C GLY A 5 34.20 -0.91 -37.34
N TYR A 6 32.94 -1.04 -36.96
CA TYR A 6 32.53 -0.99 -35.53
C TYR A 6 32.88 -2.28 -34.80
N LEU A 7 32.76 -3.44 -35.45
CA LEU A 7 33.10 -4.72 -34.84
C LEU A 7 34.62 -4.86 -34.65
N SER A 8 35.45 -4.34 -35.57
CA SER A 8 36.90 -4.32 -35.39
C SER A 8 37.31 -3.36 -34.26
N GLN A 9 36.71 -2.19 -34.13
CA GLN A 9 36.95 -1.27 -33.01
C GLN A 9 36.53 -1.86 -31.68
N LEU A 10 35.41 -2.56 -31.59
CA LEU A 10 34.99 -3.27 -30.39
C LEU A 10 35.98 -4.40 -30.04
N ALA A 11 36.43 -5.17 -31.04
CA ALA A 11 37.42 -6.23 -30.82
C ALA A 11 38.76 -5.67 -30.27
N ASP A 12 39.22 -4.52 -30.80
CA ASP A 12 40.43 -3.85 -30.34
C ASP A 12 40.32 -3.32 -28.90
N ILE A 13 39.14 -2.90 -28.47
CA ILE A 13 38.86 -2.49 -27.08
C ILE A 13 39.09 -3.64 -26.09
N PHE A 14 38.72 -4.85 -26.47
CA PHE A 14 38.85 -6.04 -25.59
C PHE A 14 40.18 -6.80 -25.77
N ASN A 15 40.84 -6.70 -26.91
CA ASN A 15 42.13 -7.36 -27.16
C ASN A 15 43.32 -6.80 -26.33
N GLY A 16 43.14 -5.66 -25.67
CA GLY A 16 44.16 -5.03 -24.80
C GLY A 16 44.08 -5.39 -23.32
N ILE A 17 43.25 -6.37 -22.90
CA ILE A 17 43.14 -6.73 -21.50
C ILE A 17 44.23 -7.76 -21.12
N THR A 18 45.14 -7.36 -20.27
CA THR A 18 46.16 -8.27 -19.70
C THR A 18 45.76 -8.70 -18.30
N VAL A 19 45.95 -9.98 -17.98
CA VAL A 19 45.59 -10.59 -16.69
C VAL A 19 46.85 -10.82 -15.87
N ASN A 20 46.89 -10.22 -14.71
CA ASN A 20 47.93 -10.43 -13.71
C ASN A 20 47.55 -11.57 -12.75
N THR A 21 48.52 -12.19 -12.13
CA THR A 21 48.29 -13.16 -11.04
C THR A 21 47.61 -12.44 -9.86
N PRO A 22 46.41 -12.91 -9.41
CA PRO A 22 45.70 -12.25 -8.31
C PRO A 22 46.52 -12.29 -7.02
N SER A 23 46.59 -11.19 -6.33
CA SER A 23 47.13 -11.12 -4.97
C SER A 23 46.19 -11.80 -3.97
N ILE A 24 46.74 -12.28 -2.84
CA ILE A 24 45.91 -12.89 -1.78
C ILE A 24 44.82 -11.92 -1.31
N SER A 25 45.11 -10.61 -1.23
CA SER A 25 44.12 -9.60 -0.88
C SER A 25 43.01 -9.48 -1.91
N ALA A 26 43.32 -9.60 -3.20
CA ALA A 26 42.31 -9.60 -4.26
C ALA A 26 41.39 -10.83 -4.18
N ILE A 27 41.92 -11.98 -3.88
CA ILE A 27 41.14 -13.23 -3.69
C ILE A 27 40.21 -13.08 -2.48
N ILE A 28 40.70 -12.53 -1.36
CA ILE A 28 39.84 -12.25 -0.17
C ILE A 28 38.73 -11.26 -0.52
N ALA A 29 39.04 -10.22 -1.29
CA ALA A 29 38.05 -9.21 -1.67
C ALA A 29 36.91 -9.80 -2.50
N ILE A 30 37.21 -10.64 -3.50
CA ILE A 30 36.15 -11.24 -4.33
C ILE A 30 35.31 -12.29 -3.57
N VAL A 31 35.93 -13.07 -2.68
CA VAL A 31 35.22 -14.02 -1.81
C VAL A 31 34.29 -13.25 -0.86
N LEU A 32 34.77 -12.15 -0.26
CA LEU A 32 33.96 -11.32 0.62
C LEU A 32 32.82 -10.65 -0.16
N ALA A 33 33.06 -10.17 -1.38
CA ALA A 33 32.01 -9.63 -2.25
C ALA A 33 30.93 -10.68 -2.54
N GLY A 34 31.30 -11.94 -2.77
CA GLY A 34 30.35 -13.05 -2.94
C GLY A 34 29.48 -13.29 -1.70
N VAL A 35 30.07 -13.28 -0.51
CA VAL A 35 29.32 -13.40 0.76
C VAL A 35 28.37 -12.20 0.95
N LEU A 36 28.85 -10.98 0.66
CA LEU A 36 28.01 -9.78 0.73
C LEU A 36 26.89 -9.78 -0.32
N LEU A 37 27.11 -10.38 -1.49
CA LEU A 37 26.05 -10.55 -2.49
C LEU A 37 24.89 -11.39 -1.96
N LEU A 38 25.20 -12.46 -1.22
CA LEU A 38 24.18 -13.26 -0.53
C LEU A 38 23.45 -12.44 0.56
N ALA A 39 24.18 -11.60 1.28
CA ALA A 39 23.59 -10.71 2.28
C ALA A 39 22.70 -9.61 1.63
N SER A 40 23.09 -9.08 0.47
CA SER A 40 22.25 -8.16 -0.33
C SER A 40 20.97 -8.86 -0.79
N GLY A 41 21.07 -10.06 -1.35
CA GLY A 41 19.92 -10.87 -1.75
C GLY A 41 19.00 -11.19 -0.57
N PHE A 42 19.56 -11.51 0.60
CA PHE A 42 18.80 -11.74 1.83
C PHE A 42 18.02 -10.48 2.26
N ALA A 43 18.64 -9.31 2.25
CA ALA A 43 17.98 -8.03 2.58
C ALA A 43 16.87 -7.70 1.58
N SER A 44 17.16 -7.83 0.27
CA SER A 44 16.19 -7.58 -0.81
C SER A 44 14.99 -8.52 -0.79
N ALA A 45 15.22 -9.81 -0.52
CA ALA A 45 14.16 -10.81 -0.37
C ALA A 45 13.31 -10.54 0.88
N SER A 46 13.94 -10.11 1.97
CA SER A 46 13.24 -9.75 3.22
C SER A 46 12.29 -8.58 3.02
N GLU A 47 12.66 -7.58 2.22
CA GLU A 47 11.78 -6.46 1.87
C GLU A 47 10.43 -6.99 1.34
N ILE A 48 10.46 -7.82 0.32
CA ILE A 48 9.24 -8.39 -0.26
C ILE A 48 8.51 -9.28 0.75
N ALA A 49 9.23 -10.13 1.50
CA ALA A 49 8.60 -11.02 2.48
C ALA A 49 7.80 -10.26 3.54
N PHE A 50 8.33 -9.18 4.10
CA PHE A 50 7.65 -8.41 5.14
C PHE A 50 6.49 -7.54 4.62
N PHE A 51 6.63 -6.98 3.41
CA PHE A 51 5.66 -6.03 2.88
C PHE A 51 4.59 -6.65 1.96
N SER A 52 4.74 -7.94 1.59
CA SER A 52 3.74 -8.67 0.79
C SER A 52 2.94 -9.71 1.62
N LEU A 53 2.96 -9.62 2.95
CA LEU A 53 2.16 -10.48 3.82
C LEU A 53 0.68 -10.21 3.61
N THR A 54 -0.07 -11.30 3.36
CA THR A 54 -1.53 -11.25 3.23
C THR A 54 -2.21 -11.10 4.61
N PRO A 55 -3.48 -10.69 4.67
CA PRO A 55 -4.25 -10.69 5.93
C PRO A 55 -4.29 -12.07 6.62
N SER A 56 -4.36 -13.16 5.83
CA SER A 56 -4.28 -14.53 6.36
C SER A 56 -2.93 -14.82 7.02
N ASP A 57 -1.81 -14.43 6.36
CA ASP A 57 -0.47 -14.60 6.93
C ASP A 57 -0.29 -13.82 8.24
N ARG A 58 -0.91 -12.64 8.34
CA ARG A 58 -0.88 -11.83 9.57
C ARG A 58 -1.63 -12.50 10.70
N ASN A 59 -2.79 -13.10 10.44
CA ASN A 59 -3.53 -13.87 11.44
C ASN A 59 -2.69 -15.06 11.94
N ASP A 60 -2.02 -15.80 11.02
CA ASP A 60 -1.13 -16.91 11.40
C ASP A 60 0.07 -16.47 12.27
N ILE A 61 0.57 -15.25 12.05
CA ILE A 61 1.64 -14.65 12.87
C ILE A 61 1.11 -14.26 14.25
N ASP A 62 -0.09 -13.69 14.32
CA ASP A 62 -0.71 -13.25 15.57
C ASP A 62 -1.07 -14.42 16.49
N GLU A 63 -1.30 -15.62 15.94
CA GLU A 63 -1.47 -16.85 16.71
C GLU A 63 -0.17 -17.34 17.41
N HIS A 64 0.99 -16.74 17.09
CA HIS A 64 2.30 -17.02 17.69
C HIS A 64 2.72 -18.51 17.63
N ASN A 65 2.38 -19.17 16.54
CA ASN A 65 2.68 -20.59 16.32
C ASN A 65 4.16 -20.89 16.02
N HIS A 66 4.97 -19.85 15.73
CA HIS A 66 6.38 -19.99 15.38
C HIS A 66 7.27 -19.05 16.22
N PRO A 67 8.50 -19.49 16.63
CA PRO A 67 9.41 -18.68 17.45
C PRO A 67 9.82 -17.32 16.86
N SER A 68 9.66 -17.14 15.55
CA SER A 68 9.96 -15.88 14.85
C SER A 68 8.79 -14.91 14.82
N ASP A 69 7.56 -15.37 15.12
CA ASP A 69 6.33 -14.58 14.93
C ASP A 69 6.32 -13.34 15.85
N GLU A 70 6.78 -13.46 17.08
CA GLU A 70 6.94 -12.32 18.01
C GLU A 70 7.89 -11.23 17.41
N LYS A 71 9.00 -11.65 16.78
CA LYS A 71 9.94 -10.72 16.15
C LYS A 71 9.35 -10.08 14.90
N ILE A 72 8.55 -10.83 14.13
CA ILE A 72 7.84 -10.30 12.96
C ILE A 72 6.84 -9.23 13.40
N SER A 73 6.02 -9.51 14.42
CA SER A 73 5.05 -8.57 14.97
C SER A 73 5.74 -7.30 15.49
N ALA A 74 6.86 -7.45 16.22
CA ALA A 74 7.66 -6.32 16.69
C ALA A 74 8.24 -5.46 15.54
N LEU A 75 8.71 -6.08 14.45
CA LEU A 75 9.25 -5.39 13.28
C LEU A 75 8.15 -4.68 12.47
N LEU A 76 6.99 -5.34 12.29
CA LEU A 76 5.84 -4.77 11.58
C LEU A 76 5.16 -3.64 12.35
N GLY A 77 5.31 -3.62 13.68
CA GLY A 77 4.81 -2.54 14.55
C GLY A 77 5.45 -1.17 14.25
N ASP A 78 6.66 -1.14 13.65
CA ASP A 78 7.32 0.08 13.15
C ASP A 78 7.82 -0.14 11.71
N SER A 79 6.87 -0.27 10.81
CA SER A 79 7.12 -0.58 9.40
C SER A 79 8.00 0.44 8.66
N GLU A 80 7.92 1.73 9.05
CA GLU A 80 8.79 2.77 8.49
C GLU A 80 10.25 2.53 8.86
N ARG A 81 10.52 2.16 10.13
CA ARG A 81 11.87 1.84 10.60
C ARG A 81 12.38 0.55 10.00
N LEU A 82 11.52 -0.47 9.87
CA LEU A 82 11.84 -1.72 9.19
C LEU A 82 12.30 -1.46 7.75
N LEU A 83 11.51 -0.70 6.98
CA LEU A 83 11.84 -0.34 5.61
C LEU A 83 13.17 0.42 5.54
N ALA A 84 13.34 1.44 6.39
CA ALA A 84 14.58 2.21 6.46
C ALA A 84 15.80 1.31 6.75
N THR A 85 15.67 0.36 7.68
CA THR A 85 16.73 -0.58 8.04
C THR A 85 17.13 -1.46 6.86
N ILE A 86 16.14 -2.03 6.17
CA ILE A 86 16.38 -2.90 4.99
C ILE A 86 17.07 -2.10 3.87
N LEU A 87 16.57 -0.89 3.57
CA LEU A 87 17.15 -0.01 2.55
C LEU A 87 18.58 0.41 2.88
N ILE A 88 18.87 0.78 4.14
CA ILE A 88 20.21 1.14 4.59
C ILE A 88 21.13 -0.08 4.43
N THR A 89 20.70 -1.25 4.88
CA THR A 89 21.49 -2.48 4.80
C THR A 89 21.80 -2.82 3.35
N ASN A 90 20.79 -2.83 2.47
CA ASN A 90 20.96 -3.16 1.06
C ASN A 90 21.93 -2.19 0.36
N ASN A 91 21.74 -0.88 0.53
CA ASN A 91 22.61 0.12 -0.06
C ASN A 91 24.06 0.05 0.48
N PHE A 92 24.23 -0.13 1.79
CA PHE A 92 25.55 -0.27 2.39
C PHE A 92 26.29 -1.50 1.85
N VAL A 93 25.61 -2.65 1.77
CA VAL A 93 26.17 -3.88 1.24
C VAL A 93 26.51 -3.72 -0.26
N ASN A 94 25.61 -3.15 -1.05
CA ASN A 94 25.83 -2.95 -2.49
C ASN A 94 27.02 -2.05 -2.78
N VAL A 95 27.17 -0.93 -2.07
CA VAL A 95 28.33 -0.04 -2.20
C VAL A 95 29.63 -0.78 -1.82
N THR A 96 29.58 -1.57 -0.76
CA THR A 96 30.75 -2.37 -0.33
C THR A 96 31.15 -3.42 -1.37
N ILE A 97 30.16 -4.12 -1.98
CA ILE A 97 30.41 -5.06 -3.08
C ILE A 97 31.10 -4.36 -4.26
N ILE A 98 30.58 -3.19 -4.68
CA ILE A 98 31.15 -2.44 -5.79
C ILE A 98 32.62 -2.06 -5.49
N MET A 99 32.90 -1.60 -4.28
CA MET A 99 34.28 -1.25 -3.87
C MET A 99 35.23 -2.45 -3.88
N LEU A 100 34.77 -3.60 -3.35
CA LEU A 100 35.56 -4.84 -3.33
C LEU A 100 35.79 -5.40 -4.72
N CYS A 101 34.77 -5.40 -5.57
CA CYS A 101 34.90 -5.82 -6.96
C CYS A 101 35.83 -4.90 -7.74
N ASN A 102 35.71 -3.57 -7.58
CA ASN A 102 36.62 -2.63 -8.20
C ASN A 102 38.07 -2.89 -7.77
N PHE A 103 38.33 -3.07 -6.48
CA PHE A 103 39.65 -3.44 -5.97
C PHE A 103 40.17 -4.73 -6.58
N PHE A 104 39.34 -5.77 -6.71
CA PHE A 104 39.69 -7.02 -7.36
C PHE A 104 40.05 -6.82 -8.83
N PHE A 105 39.19 -6.16 -9.59
CA PHE A 105 39.40 -5.97 -11.02
C PHE A 105 40.64 -5.15 -11.32
N MET A 106 40.89 -4.06 -10.60
CA MET A 106 42.10 -3.26 -10.76
C MET A 106 43.40 -3.99 -10.39
N ASN A 107 43.35 -5.00 -9.50
CA ASN A 107 44.50 -5.80 -9.13
C ASN A 107 44.82 -6.90 -10.15
N VAL A 108 43.76 -7.44 -10.79
CA VAL A 108 43.89 -8.63 -11.65
C VAL A 108 43.94 -8.25 -13.12
N PHE A 109 43.21 -7.22 -13.56
CA PHE A 109 43.09 -6.83 -14.94
C PHE A 109 43.74 -5.49 -15.18
N VAL A 110 44.55 -5.40 -16.23
CA VAL A 110 45.12 -4.13 -16.73
C VAL A 110 44.34 -3.77 -18.00
N PHE A 111 43.55 -2.73 -17.90
CA PHE A 111 42.75 -2.23 -19.01
C PHE A 111 43.57 -1.20 -19.79
N HIS A 112 43.77 -1.40 -21.10
CA HIS A 112 44.41 -0.44 -21.97
C HIS A 112 43.43 0.62 -22.51
N SER A 113 42.16 0.35 -22.43
CA SER A 113 41.05 1.25 -22.83
C SER A 113 40.22 1.67 -21.64
N PRO A 114 40.11 2.99 -21.31
CA PRO A 114 39.21 3.46 -20.27
C PRO A 114 37.73 3.13 -20.54
N LEU A 115 37.33 2.95 -21.80
CA LEU A 115 35.99 2.56 -22.18
C LEU A 115 35.71 1.10 -21.82
N ALA A 116 36.66 0.18 -22.06
CA ALA A 116 36.53 -1.22 -21.66
C ALA A 116 36.42 -1.37 -20.14
N GLU A 117 37.26 -0.66 -19.40
CA GLU A 117 37.21 -0.61 -17.93
C GLU A 117 35.82 -0.17 -17.43
N PHE A 118 35.33 0.97 -17.94
CA PHE A 118 34.01 1.48 -17.58
C PHE A 118 32.87 0.49 -17.89
N LEU A 119 32.86 -0.11 -19.08
CA LEU A 119 31.82 -1.06 -19.49
C LEU A 119 31.82 -2.31 -18.59
N ILE A 120 33.01 -2.87 -18.32
CA ILE A 120 33.10 -4.09 -17.50
C ILE A 120 32.77 -3.79 -16.05
N LEU A 121 33.38 -2.79 -15.45
CA LEU A 121 33.20 -2.48 -14.03
C LEU A 121 31.82 -1.90 -13.73
N THR A 122 31.29 -1.03 -14.57
CA THR A 122 30.02 -0.39 -14.28
C THR A 122 28.83 -1.17 -14.80
N VAL A 123 28.82 -1.53 -16.08
CA VAL A 123 27.62 -2.13 -16.71
C VAL A 123 27.47 -3.58 -16.28
N ILE A 124 28.52 -4.40 -16.41
CA ILE A 124 28.44 -5.85 -16.12
C ILE A 124 28.25 -6.07 -14.62
N LEU A 125 29.02 -5.37 -13.79
CA LEU A 125 28.91 -5.51 -12.34
C LEU A 125 27.54 -5.05 -11.82
N THR A 126 27.04 -3.90 -12.29
CA THR A 126 25.73 -3.40 -11.91
C THR A 126 24.62 -4.38 -12.35
N PHE A 127 24.73 -4.93 -13.55
CA PHE A 127 23.78 -5.93 -14.05
C PHE A 127 23.77 -7.19 -13.19
N LEU A 128 24.95 -7.73 -12.84
CA LEU A 128 25.06 -8.92 -11.99
C LEU A 128 24.53 -8.66 -10.58
N LEU A 129 24.87 -7.51 -10.01
CA LEU A 129 24.41 -7.12 -8.68
C LEU A 129 22.87 -6.93 -8.65
N LEU A 130 22.31 -6.28 -9.66
CA LEU A 130 20.86 -6.11 -9.79
C LEU A 130 20.16 -7.48 -9.95
N LEU A 131 20.68 -8.35 -10.81
CA LEU A 131 20.09 -9.64 -11.09
C LEU A 131 20.13 -10.56 -9.85
N PHE A 132 21.32 -10.78 -9.27
CA PHE A 132 21.54 -11.75 -8.18
C PHE A 132 21.34 -11.15 -6.78
N GLY A 133 21.60 -9.86 -6.59
CA GLY A 133 21.45 -9.18 -5.31
C GLY A 133 20.06 -8.62 -5.08
N GLU A 134 19.25 -8.43 -6.15
CA GLU A 134 17.95 -7.78 -6.00
C GLU A 134 16.80 -8.54 -6.68
N ILE A 135 16.83 -8.75 -8.00
CA ILE A 135 15.66 -9.26 -8.74
C ILE A 135 15.36 -10.73 -8.38
N MET A 136 16.32 -11.62 -8.54
CA MET A 136 16.09 -13.05 -8.27
C MET A 136 15.68 -13.35 -6.83
N PRO A 137 16.32 -12.78 -5.80
CA PRO A 137 15.88 -12.96 -4.42
C PRO A 137 14.47 -12.46 -4.14
N LYS A 138 14.07 -11.33 -4.72
CA LYS A 138 12.71 -10.76 -4.58
C LYS A 138 11.65 -11.68 -5.21
N ILE A 139 11.91 -12.21 -6.40
CA ILE A 139 11.00 -13.17 -7.06
C ILE A 139 10.84 -14.45 -6.22
N TYR A 140 11.94 -14.99 -5.69
CA TYR A 140 11.89 -16.18 -4.84
C TYR A 140 11.07 -15.94 -3.57
N SER A 141 11.30 -14.83 -2.89
CA SER A 141 10.61 -14.44 -1.65
C SER A 141 9.11 -14.21 -1.87
N ALA A 142 8.71 -13.64 -3.01
CA ALA A 142 7.31 -13.43 -3.35
C ALA A 142 6.50 -14.74 -3.47
N GLN A 143 7.13 -15.86 -3.83
CA GLN A 143 6.47 -17.16 -3.94
C GLN A 143 6.24 -17.84 -2.59
N LYS A 144 7.04 -17.51 -1.56
CA LYS A 144 7.02 -18.14 -0.23
C LYS A 144 7.13 -17.10 0.86
N THR A 145 6.26 -16.11 0.81
CA THR A 145 6.31 -14.89 1.62
C THR A 145 6.42 -15.18 3.12
N LEU A 146 5.48 -15.92 3.70
CA LEU A 146 5.45 -16.20 5.14
C LEU A 146 6.65 -17.03 5.60
N ALA A 147 7.02 -18.07 4.83
CA ALA A 147 8.15 -18.92 5.16
C ALA A 147 9.48 -18.14 5.16
N PHE A 148 9.68 -17.29 4.15
CA PHE A 148 10.85 -16.44 4.08
C PHE A 148 10.86 -15.36 5.15
N CYS A 149 9.70 -14.76 5.47
CA CYS A 149 9.54 -13.79 6.55
C CYS A 149 9.97 -14.40 7.90
N ARG A 150 9.49 -15.61 8.23
CA ARG A 150 9.89 -16.34 9.44
C ARG A 150 11.38 -16.68 9.48
N PHE A 151 11.96 -17.06 8.34
CA PHE A 151 13.40 -17.33 8.21
C PHE A 151 14.24 -16.06 8.41
N SER A 152 13.83 -14.95 7.82
CA SER A 152 14.62 -13.72 7.81
C SER A 152 14.45 -12.86 9.07
N ALA A 153 13.35 -13.01 9.80
CA ALA A 153 13.01 -12.17 10.95
C ALA A 153 14.12 -12.05 12.01
N PRO A 154 14.83 -13.13 12.43
CA PRO A 154 15.91 -12.98 13.40
C PRO A 154 17.08 -12.13 12.89
N GLY A 155 17.43 -12.29 11.60
CA GLY A 155 18.50 -11.51 10.96
C GLY A 155 18.12 -10.02 10.80
N ILE A 156 16.93 -9.75 10.33
CA ILE A 156 16.43 -8.38 10.16
C ILE A 156 16.26 -7.68 11.53
N TYR A 157 15.80 -8.39 12.56
CA TYR A 157 15.71 -7.86 13.91
C TYR A 157 17.08 -7.46 14.47
N PHE A 158 18.11 -8.25 14.20
CA PHE A 158 19.48 -7.90 14.57
C PHE A 158 19.98 -6.68 13.80
N LEU A 159 19.74 -6.61 12.50
CA LEU A 159 20.11 -5.47 11.65
C LEU A 159 19.37 -4.19 12.06
N GLU A 160 18.08 -4.29 12.41
CA GLU A 160 17.30 -3.17 12.94
C GLU A 160 17.95 -2.60 14.20
N LYS A 161 18.40 -3.45 15.11
CA LYS A 161 19.07 -3.02 16.34
C LYS A 161 20.42 -2.34 16.06
N VAL A 162 21.19 -2.82 15.07
CA VAL A 162 22.48 -2.24 14.66
C VAL A 162 22.28 -0.89 13.96
N PHE A 163 21.37 -0.81 13.00
CA PHE A 163 21.14 0.39 12.20
C PHE A 163 20.11 1.36 12.81
N ARG A 164 19.57 1.05 13.98
CA ARG A 164 18.58 1.86 14.69
C ARG A 164 18.88 3.35 14.75
N PRO A 165 20.11 3.80 15.10
CA PRO A 165 20.41 5.24 15.16
C PRO A 165 20.26 5.90 13.78
N ILE A 166 20.73 5.24 12.72
CA ILE A 166 20.70 5.79 11.36
C ILE A 166 19.26 5.75 10.81
N ALA A 167 18.56 4.63 10.98
CA ALA A 167 17.16 4.47 10.58
C ALA A 167 16.26 5.51 11.27
N THR A 168 16.48 5.80 12.55
CA THR A 168 15.71 6.80 13.29
C THR A 168 15.90 8.22 12.71
N VAL A 169 17.12 8.58 12.31
CA VAL A 169 17.38 9.89 11.66
C VAL A 169 16.64 9.95 10.32
N LEU A 170 16.68 8.89 9.53
CA LEU A 170 16.01 8.82 8.23
C LEU A 170 14.48 8.93 8.37
N VAL A 171 13.87 8.16 9.29
CA VAL A 171 12.43 8.20 9.55
C VAL A 171 11.98 9.57 10.06
N ARG A 172 12.76 10.19 10.96
CA ARG A 172 12.45 11.56 11.44
C ARG A 172 12.50 12.60 10.33
N SER A 173 13.46 12.49 9.41
CA SER A 173 13.55 13.40 8.27
C SER A 173 12.33 13.26 7.34
N THR A 174 11.86 12.04 7.10
CA THR A 174 10.65 11.76 6.29
C THR A 174 9.39 12.28 6.99
N THR A 175 9.27 12.09 8.30
CA THR A 175 8.12 12.60 9.10
C THR A 175 8.08 14.14 9.07
N PHE A 176 9.24 14.80 9.10
CA PHE A 176 9.32 16.26 8.99
C PHE A 176 8.83 16.74 7.62
N LEU A 177 9.26 16.08 6.54
CA LEU A 177 8.77 16.34 5.18
C LEU A 177 7.26 16.09 5.06
N ASN A 178 6.77 14.98 5.56
CA ASN A 178 5.35 14.63 5.53
C ASN A 178 4.49 15.67 6.30
N LYS A 179 4.94 16.18 7.45
CA LYS A 179 4.24 17.26 8.17
C LYS A 179 4.17 18.56 7.39
N HIS A 180 5.17 18.86 6.57
CA HIS A 180 5.18 20.08 5.76
C HIS A 180 4.36 19.94 4.46
N PHE A 181 4.31 18.74 3.87
CA PHE A 181 3.62 18.48 2.60
C PHE A 181 2.25 17.84 2.77
N ALA A 182 1.96 17.15 3.87
CA ALA A 182 0.70 16.48 4.16
C ALA A 182 -0.40 17.44 4.66
N LYS A 183 -0.50 18.66 4.14
CA LYS A 183 -1.68 19.52 4.27
C LYS A 183 -2.84 19.10 3.36
N LYS A 184 -2.71 18.00 2.62
CA LYS A 184 -3.81 17.31 1.97
C LYS A 184 -4.05 16.00 2.71
N SER A 185 -5.04 16.01 3.61
CA SER A 185 -5.59 14.76 4.14
C SER A 185 -5.89 13.82 2.97
N HIS A 186 -5.44 12.60 3.08
CA HIS A 186 -5.90 11.51 2.24
C HIS A 186 -7.37 11.25 2.61
N ASN A 187 -8.26 12.10 2.13
CA ASN A 187 -9.64 11.69 1.97
C ASN A 187 -9.59 10.69 0.83
N ILE A 188 -9.80 9.42 1.16
CA ILE A 188 -10.06 8.39 0.15
C ILE A 188 -11.11 9.00 -0.77
N SER A 189 -10.76 9.24 -2.02
CA SER A 189 -11.68 9.79 -2.99
C SER A 189 -12.83 8.81 -3.18
N VAL A 190 -14.04 9.31 -3.30
CA VAL A 190 -15.22 8.50 -3.64
C VAL A 190 -14.95 7.68 -4.91
N ASP A 191 -14.17 8.25 -5.83
CA ASP A 191 -13.74 7.57 -7.07
C ASP A 191 -12.78 6.39 -6.80
N GLU A 192 -11.84 6.52 -5.86
CA GLU A 192 -10.94 5.40 -5.47
C GLU A 192 -11.71 4.27 -4.79
N LEU A 193 -12.72 4.62 -3.97
CA LEU A 193 -13.58 3.63 -3.32
C LEU A 193 -14.49 2.92 -4.34
N SER A 194 -15.04 3.65 -5.31
CA SER A 194 -15.83 3.10 -6.42
C SER A 194 -14.99 2.16 -7.30
N HIS A 195 -13.77 2.54 -7.64
CA HIS A 195 -12.84 1.69 -8.38
C HIS A 195 -12.45 0.42 -7.61
N ALA A 196 -12.24 0.52 -6.31
CA ALA A 196 -11.95 -0.65 -5.48
C ALA A 196 -13.14 -1.62 -5.43
N LEU A 197 -14.36 -1.09 -5.43
CA LEU A 197 -15.58 -1.90 -5.46
C LEU A 197 -15.79 -2.60 -6.81
N GLU A 198 -15.49 -1.92 -7.93
CA GLU A 198 -15.56 -2.51 -9.27
C GLU A 198 -14.58 -3.67 -9.48
N LEU A 199 -13.43 -3.65 -8.78
CA LEU A 199 -12.41 -4.70 -8.85
C LEU A 199 -12.72 -5.90 -7.96
N THR A 200 -13.72 -5.80 -7.08
CA THR A 200 -14.15 -6.91 -6.21
C THR A 200 -15.09 -7.83 -6.99
N ASP A 201 -14.76 -9.12 -7.01
CA ASP A 201 -15.50 -10.13 -7.77
C ASP A 201 -16.98 -10.14 -7.36
N LYS A 202 -17.87 -9.90 -8.34
CA LYS A 202 -19.33 -9.73 -8.15
C LYS A 202 -20.05 -11.00 -7.68
N ALA A 203 -19.36 -12.12 -7.55
CA ALA A 203 -19.99 -13.42 -7.33
C ALA A 203 -20.23 -13.80 -5.86
N GLU A 204 -19.48 -13.22 -4.90
CA GLU A 204 -19.55 -13.69 -3.50
C GLU A 204 -20.28 -12.74 -2.51
N LEU A 205 -20.53 -11.47 -2.86
CA LEU A 205 -20.99 -10.43 -1.92
C LEU A 205 -22.11 -9.53 -2.48
N SER A 206 -23.14 -10.08 -3.11
CA SER A 206 -24.16 -9.29 -3.84
C SER A 206 -24.97 -8.32 -2.96
N GLU A 207 -25.31 -8.67 -1.72
CA GLU A 207 -26.09 -7.80 -0.80
C GLU A 207 -25.17 -6.76 -0.13
N GLU A 208 -23.99 -7.16 0.29
CA GLU A 208 -23.01 -6.27 0.94
C GLU A 208 -22.46 -5.21 -0.02
N ASN A 209 -22.23 -5.59 -1.29
CA ASN A 209 -21.80 -4.66 -2.34
C ASN A 209 -22.88 -3.62 -2.65
N ASN A 210 -24.16 -3.98 -2.65
CA ASN A 210 -25.26 -3.04 -2.85
C ASN A 210 -25.35 -1.99 -1.73
N ILE A 211 -25.05 -2.40 -0.49
CA ILE A 211 -25.00 -1.48 0.66
C ILE A 211 -23.83 -0.51 0.54
N LEU A 212 -22.63 -1.02 0.18
CA LEU A 212 -21.44 -0.20 -0.01
C LEU A 212 -21.62 0.80 -1.17
N GLU A 213 -22.18 0.36 -2.30
CA GLU A 213 -22.51 1.24 -3.42
C GLU A 213 -23.52 2.31 -3.01
N GLY A 214 -24.54 1.94 -2.23
CA GLY A 214 -25.52 2.87 -1.66
C GLY A 214 -24.87 3.93 -0.76
N ILE A 215 -23.90 3.55 0.08
CA ILE A 215 -23.16 4.47 0.96
C ILE A 215 -22.29 5.44 0.15
N ILE A 216 -21.59 4.94 -0.87
CA ILE A 216 -20.76 5.74 -1.77
C ILE A 216 -21.61 6.78 -2.48
N ARG A 217 -22.74 6.36 -3.06
CA ARG A 217 -23.68 7.23 -3.77
C ARG A 217 -24.28 8.28 -2.85
N PHE A 218 -24.68 7.92 -1.64
CA PHE A 218 -25.25 8.82 -0.64
C PHE A 218 -24.31 9.99 -0.29
N GLY A 219 -23.00 9.75 -0.26
CA GLY A 219 -22.01 10.81 0.03
C GLY A 219 -21.93 11.91 -1.04
N GLY A 220 -22.36 11.64 -2.27
CA GLY A 220 -22.37 12.58 -3.39
C GLY A 220 -23.73 13.23 -3.66
N GLU A 221 -24.83 12.68 -3.09
CA GLU A 221 -26.19 13.17 -3.36
C GLU A 221 -26.52 14.47 -2.60
N THR A 222 -27.19 15.37 -3.26
CA THR A 222 -27.69 16.63 -2.67
C THR A 222 -29.11 16.45 -2.15
N VAL A 223 -29.51 17.29 -1.18
CA VAL A 223 -30.89 17.32 -0.66
C VAL A 223 -31.92 17.47 -1.78
N LYS A 224 -31.57 18.22 -2.84
CA LYS A 224 -32.44 18.43 -4.00
C LYS A 224 -32.72 17.16 -4.78
N GLU A 225 -31.79 16.22 -4.82
CA GLU A 225 -31.92 14.96 -5.56
C GLU A 225 -32.74 13.92 -4.79
N VAL A 226 -32.69 13.95 -3.46
CA VAL A 226 -33.42 12.98 -2.60
C VAL A 226 -34.73 13.52 -2.02
N MET A 227 -35.01 14.81 -2.11
CA MET A 227 -36.23 15.38 -1.59
C MET A 227 -37.47 15.00 -2.43
N THR A 228 -38.58 14.77 -1.78
CA THR A 228 -39.89 14.63 -2.45
C THR A 228 -40.37 15.99 -2.98
N SER A 229 -40.78 16.01 -4.25
CA SER A 229 -41.35 17.18 -4.86
C SER A 229 -42.60 17.66 -4.09
N ARG A 230 -42.81 18.96 -3.98
CA ARG A 230 -44.00 19.52 -3.35
C ARG A 230 -45.31 18.99 -3.94
N LEU A 231 -45.34 18.67 -5.23
CA LEU A 231 -46.51 18.16 -5.91
C LEU A 231 -46.85 16.72 -5.51
N ASP A 232 -45.85 15.96 -5.13
CA ASP A 232 -45.95 14.55 -4.79
C ASP A 232 -45.97 14.33 -3.26
N MET A 233 -45.87 15.42 -2.48
CA MET A 233 -45.85 15.36 -1.03
C MET A 233 -47.25 15.12 -0.47
N VAL A 234 -47.38 14.15 0.41
CA VAL A 234 -48.61 13.92 1.18
C VAL A 234 -48.60 14.84 2.37
N ASP A 235 -49.60 15.75 2.42
CA ASP A 235 -49.80 16.77 3.46
C ASP A 235 -51.25 16.80 3.92
N LEU A 236 -51.52 17.39 5.09
CA LEU A 236 -52.86 17.54 5.65
C LEU A 236 -53.12 18.99 6.09
N ASP A 237 -54.35 19.46 5.87
CA ASP A 237 -54.78 20.75 6.45
C ASP A 237 -54.94 20.59 7.98
N ILE A 238 -54.61 21.62 8.74
CA ILE A 238 -54.75 21.63 10.21
C ILE A 238 -56.21 21.43 10.66
N ARG A 239 -57.16 21.62 9.76
CA ARG A 239 -58.59 21.45 10.02
C ARG A 239 -59.10 20.03 9.64
N THR A 240 -58.28 19.17 9.12
CA THR A 240 -58.63 17.82 8.71
C THR A 240 -59.13 17.01 9.91
N SER A 241 -60.24 16.32 9.74
CA SER A 241 -60.84 15.48 10.80
C SER A 241 -59.95 14.34 11.19
N PHE A 242 -59.99 13.85 12.43
CA PHE A 242 -59.25 12.68 12.92
C PHE A 242 -59.43 11.46 12.06
N LYS A 243 -60.68 11.21 11.60
CA LYS A 243 -60.99 10.05 10.73
C LYS A 243 -60.28 10.14 9.38
N GLU A 244 -60.21 11.31 8.77
CA GLU A 244 -59.52 11.52 7.49
C GLU A 244 -57.99 11.46 7.68
N VAL A 245 -57.46 11.95 8.82
CA VAL A 245 -56.05 11.78 9.18
C VAL A 245 -55.67 10.29 9.26
N MET A 246 -56.50 9.50 9.96
CA MET A 246 -56.28 8.05 10.08
C MET A 246 -56.35 7.34 8.74
N GLN A 247 -57.29 7.73 7.87
CA GLN A 247 -57.38 7.17 6.53
C GLN A 247 -56.13 7.50 5.68
N CYS A 248 -55.71 8.75 5.71
CA CYS A 248 -54.46 9.16 5.01
C CYS A 248 -53.23 8.40 5.48
N ILE A 249 -53.11 8.10 6.79
CA ILE A 249 -52.03 7.32 7.36
C ILE A 249 -52.04 5.88 6.85
N ILE A 250 -53.25 5.25 6.81
CA ILE A 250 -53.42 3.85 6.37
C ILE A 250 -53.09 3.74 4.87
N GLU A 251 -53.50 4.69 4.06
CA GLU A 251 -53.31 4.67 2.61
C GLU A 251 -51.85 4.92 2.20
N ASN A 252 -51.15 5.81 2.90
CA ASN A 252 -49.80 6.27 2.48
C ASN A 252 -48.65 5.70 3.32
N ALA A 253 -48.93 5.17 4.51
CA ALA A 253 -47.95 4.56 5.43
C ALA A 253 -46.76 5.43 5.82
N TYR A 254 -46.87 6.73 5.73
CA TYR A 254 -45.77 7.66 6.12
C TYR A 254 -45.78 7.91 7.63
N SER A 255 -44.62 7.83 8.26
CA SER A 255 -44.44 8.06 9.70
C SER A 255 -44.52 9.53 10.11
N ARG A 256 -44.33 10.46 9.18
CA ARG A 256 -44.32 11.92 9.38
C ARG A 256 -45.04 12.58 8.25
N ILE A 257 -46.06 13.38 8.56
CA ILE A 257 -46.90 14.07 7.57
C ILE A 257 -46.88 15.57 7.87
N PRO A 258 -46.49 16.45 6.91
CA PRO A 258 -46.56 17.89 7.08
C PRO A 258 -48.00 18.36 7.25
N ILE A 259 -48.22 19.33 8.15
CA ILE A 259 -49.48 19.97 8.41
C ILE A 259 -49.42 21.43 7.92
N TYR A 260 -50.33 21.82 7.05
CA TYR A 260 -50.41 23.18 6.56
C TYR A 260 -51.71 23.90 7.03
N SER A 261 -51.72 25.20 6.90
CA SER A 261 -52.93 26.01 7.19
C SER A 261 -53.25 26.97 6.03
N GLY A 262 -54.35 26.71 5.36
CA GLY A 262 -54.86 27.52 4.25
C GLY A 262 -54.14 27.31 2.92
N SER A 263 -52.83 27.35 2.90
CA SER A 263 -51.99 27.06 1.72
C SER A 263 -50.90 26.05 2.07
N ARG A 264 -50.61 25.18 1.14
CA ARG A 264 -49.49 24.21 1.24
C ARG A 264 -48.10 24.83 1.45
N ASP A 265 -47.98 26.15 1.20
CA ASP A 265 -46.78 26.92 1.50
C ASP A 265 -46.67 27.33 2.96
N ASN A 266 -47.77 27.27 3.71
CA ASN A 266 -47.83 27.68 5.10
C ASN A 266 -47.80 26.46 6.04
N ILE A 267 -46.70 25.78 6.09
CA ILE A 267 -46.50 24.63 6.95
C ILE A 267 -46.43 25.06 8.42
N LYS A 268 -47.25 24.46 9.25
CA LYS A 268 -47.35 24.74 10.69
C LYS A 268 -46.53 23.76 11.54
N GLY A 269 -46.32 22.58 11.04
CA GLY A 269 -45.56 21.53 11.74
C GLY A 269 -45.57 20.21 11.03
N VAL A 270 -45.09 19.18 11.70
CA VAL A 270 -45.08 17.80 11.22
C VAL A 270 -45.83 16.93 12.22
N LEU A 271 -46.82 16.21 11.75
CA LEU A 271 -47.54 15.22 12.51
C LEU A 271 -46.72 13.92 12.56
N TYR A 272 -46.41 13.46 13.75
CA TYR A 272 -45.83 12.14 13.97
C TYR A 272 -46.90 11.10 14.26
N ILE A 273 -47.00 10.06 13.47
CA ILE A 273 -48.02 9.03 13.65
C ILE A 273 -47.95 8.40 15.03
N LYS A 274 -46.73 8.17 15.56
CA LYS A 274 -46.53 7.62 16.90
C LYS A 274 -47.25 8.43 18.01
N ASP A 275 -47.40 9.73 17.84
CA ASP A 275 -48.02 10.62 18.82
C ASP A 275 -49.56 10.53 18.79
N LEU A 276 -50.14 9.95 17.73
CA LEU A 276 -51.57 9.64 17.64
C LEU A 276 -51.97 8.30 18.32
N LEU A 277 -51.01 7.40 18.56
CA LEU A 277 -51.31 6.07 19.14
C LEU A 277 -52.09 6.14 20.45
N PRO A 278 -51.84 7.04 21.41
CA PRO A 278 -52.61 7.15 22.64
C PRO A 278 -54.06 7.67 22.42
N HIS A 279 -54.35 8.19 21.22
CA HIS A 279 -55.62 8.87 20.92
C HIS A 279 -56.52 8.07 19.97
N VAL A 280 -56.04 6.96 19.40
CA VAL A 280 -56.80 6.11 18.44
C VAL A 280 -58.14 5.69 18.97
N ASN A 281 -58.26 5.45 20.28
CA ASN A 281 -59.52 5.00 20.93
C ASN A 281 -60.43 6.15 21.39
N LYS A 282 -60.05 7.41 21.21
CA LYS A 282 -60.79 8.60 21.68
C LYS A 282 -61.78 9.16 20.63
N GLY A 283 -61.71 8.70 19.38
CA GLY A 283 -62.54 9.19 18.29
C GLY A 283 -62.41 10.69 18.04
N ASP A 284 -63.48 11.34 17.56
CA ASP A 284 -63.51 12.77 17.21
C ASP A 284 -63.43 13.75 18.39
N ASN A 285 -63.23 13.29 19.61
CA ASN A 285 -63.00 14.10 20.81
C ASN A 285 -61.53 14.36 21.12
N PHE A 286 -60.75 14.45 20.09
CA PHE A 286 -59.29 14.71 20.17
C PHE A 286 -59.00 16.18 19.87
#